data_09103433543108ca9f33a300741cf52d
#
_entry.id   09103433543108ca9f33a300741cf52d
#
_cell.length_a   1.000
_cell.length_b   1.000
_cell.length_c   1.000
_cell.angle_alpha   90.00
_cell.angle_beta   90.00
_cell.angle_gamma   90.00
#
_symmetry.space_group_name_H-M   'P 1'
#
loop_
_entity.id
_entity.type
_entity.pdbx_description
1 polymer ?
#
loop_
_entity_poly.entity_id
_entity_poly.type
_entity_poly.pdbx_seq_one_letter_code
_entity_poly.pdbx_strand_id
1 'polypeptide(L)'
;MRQPNPFRHVGTVLGFALAGALGGCGGSSMDGSGNSMPPPGPPSTPSSSAPPAVMQAQQANTPVDPAIVTADNTFGLNLFQNLNSGAAGNVAIAPISVAMALQIVYNGAAGASQQGMAQTLALGSLSTQDLNNDNAALQGSLLNPDPLVQLTIANSLWMHLDANTVPAAFTQMDQTYYGATVGDLAGAPANVNSWVSTETDGLITSILPSANYASVVAVIANVIYFKGQWSTEFDPSLTAAAPFTLMDGTHVSVPMMHQSATYGYLQGANFQAVRIPYGAGRLSMLVVMPDAGTSLNSFVASLTPTMLNGWVGQLQTGTGNLSMPKFTATFGASLVQPLSALGMQAAFCPDPQASFPGIGLTCIQDVEHKTVVEVDESGTVAAGATTVTLTPTAVPAPLFTLSLDHPFLYAIRDDQTGELLFIGAMTNPS
;
A
#
# COMPACT_ATOMS: atom_id res chain seq x y z
N MET A 1 -48.94 -32.83 6.65
CA MET A 1 -49.15 -33.54 5.37
C MET A 1 -47.91 -33.37 4.50
N ARG A 2 -47.21 -34.52 4.38
CA ARG A 2 -46.44 -35.06 3.24
C ARG A 2 -45.52 -34.11 2.43
N GLN A 3 -44.23 -34.32 2.62
CA GLN A 3 -43.17 -34.33 1.61
C GLN A 3 -43.54 -35.23 0.38
N PRO A 4 -42.77 -35.25 -0.74
CA PRO A 4 -41.38 -35.56 -0.76
C PRO A 4 -40.52 -34.91 -1.87
N ASN A 5 -39.21 -34.93 -1.62
CA ASN A 5 -38.11 -34.98 -2.57
C ASN A 5 -38.10 -36.31 -3.36
N PRO A 6 -37.48 -36.46 -4.55
CA PRO A 6 -36.17 -37.09 -4.59
C PRO A 6 -35.22 -36.71 -5.78
N PHE A 7 -33.91 -36.67 -5.50
CA PHE A 7 -32.76 -37.44 -6.06
C PHE A 7 -32.80 -37.93 -7.52
N ARG A 8 -31.75 -37.78 -8.31
CA ARG A 8 -30.49 -38.58 -8.40
C ARG A 8 -29.66 -38.16 -9.62
N HIS A 9 -28.41 -37.91 -9.43
CA HIS A 9 -27.22 -38.67 -9.87
C HIS A 9 -27.09 -39.18 -11.31
N VAL A 10 -25.85 -39.02 -11.78
CA VAL A 10 -24.92 -39.86 -12.57
C VAL A 10 -24.34 -39.03 -13.72
N GLY A 11 -23.10 -38.64 -13.92
CA GLY A 11 -21.83 -39.36 -13.68
C GLY A 11 -21.37 -40.09 -14.95
N THR A 12 -20.13 -39.83 -15.37
CA THR A 12 -19.27 -40.62 -16.26
C THR A 12 -18.67 -39.77 -17.40
N VAL A 13 -17.40 -39.35 -17.43
CA VAL A 13 -16.12 -40.01 -17.63
C VAL A 13 -15.83 -40.49 -19.07
N LEU A 14 -14.69 -40.01 -19.54
CA LEU A 14 -13.75 -40.52 -20.57
C LEU A 14 -14.12 -40.53 -22.08
N GLY A 15 -13.09 -40.10 -22.83
CA GLY A 15 -12.87 -40.58 -24.18
C GLY A 15 -11.82 -39.80 -24.95
N PHE A 16 -10.57 -40.26 -24.86
CA PHE A 16 -9.48 -39.96 -25.80
C PHE A 16 -9.80 -40.47 -27.20
N ALA A 17 -9.39 -39.76 -28.27
CA ALA A 17 -8.82 -40.41 -29.44
C ALA A 17 -8.07 -39.41 -30.32
N LEU A 18 -6.89 -39.84 -30.72
CA LEU A 18 -5.91 -39.28 -31.65
C LEU A 18 -6.23 -39.69 -33.10
N ALA A 19 -5.54 -38.97 -34.01
CA ALA A 19 -5.15 -39.33 -35.37
C ALA A 19 -6.14 -38.99 -36.49
N GLY A 20 -5.70 -38.37 -37.55
CA GLY A 20 -4.83 -38.72 -38.55
C GLY A 20 -4.88 -37.80 -39.76
N ALA A 21 -3.77 -37.64 -40.41
CA ALA A 21 -3.46 -36.79 -41.55
C ALA A 21 -3.97 -37.36 -42.91
N LEU A 22 -3.89 -36.48 -43.90
CA LEU A 22 -3.68 -36.67 -45.36
C LEU A 22 -4.74 -35.93 -46.19
N GLY A 23 -4.43 -34.82 -46.86
CA GLY A 23 -3.82 -34.82 -48.16
C GLY A 23 -4.84 -34.67 -49.29
N GLY A 24 -4.78 -33.61 -50.07
CA GLY A 24 -5.53 -33.51 -51.32
C GLY A 24 -5.44 -32.12 -51.98
N CYS A 25 -4.69 -32.06 -53.06
CA CYS A 25 -4.49 -30.90 -53.93
C CYS A 25 -5.69 -30.50 -54.76
N GLY A 26 -5.74 -29.23 -55.13
CA GLY A 26 -6.12 -28.84 -56.50
C GLY A 26 -7.36 -27.96 -56.62
N GLY A 27 -7.18 -26.74 -57.19
CA GLY A 27 -8.27 -26.02 -57.83
C GLY A 27 -8.12 -24.49 -57.77
N SER A 28 -7.40 -23.97 -58.73
CA SER A 28 -7.36 -22.50 -59.00
C SER A 28 -8.68 -22.02 -59.59
N SER A 29 -9.17 -20.86 -59.12
CA SER A 29 -9.87 -19.90 -59.95
C SER A 29 -9.85 -18.54 -59.32
N MET A 30 -9.48 -17.56 -60.12
CA MET A 30 -9.41 -16.12 -59.88
C MET A 30 -10.81 -15.51 -59.73
N ASP A 31 -10.94 -14.52 -58.93
CA ASP A 31 -11.35 -13.14 -59.14
C ASP A 31 -12.14 -12.59 -57.93
N GLY A 32 -11.86 -11.34 -57.61
CA GLY A 32 -12.68 -10.54 -56.69
C GLY A 32 -11.87 -9.72 -55.70
N SER A 33 -11.29 -8.61 -56.17
CA SER A 33 -10.72 -7.54 -55.36
C SER A 33 -11.80 -6.91 -54.43
N GLY A 34 -11.73 -7.27 -53.18
CA GLY A 34 -12.45 -6.59 -52.12
C GLY A 34 -11.45 -6.26 -51.01
N ASN A 35 -11.07 -4.98 -50.95
CA ASN A 35 -10.16 -4.43 -49.97
C ASN A 35 -10.92 -4.32 -48.63
N SER A 36 -11.02 -5.39 -47.88
CA SER A 36 -11.51 -5.36 -46.49
C SER A 36 -10.32 -5.20 -45.55
N MET A 37 -10.23 -4.01 -44.93
CA MET A 37 -9.33 -3.78 -43.79
C MET A 37 -9.57 -4.86 -42.75
N PRO A 38 -8.51 -5.44 -42.17
CA PRO A 38 -8.67 -6.33 -41.03
C PRO A 38 -9.29 -5.53 -39.85
N PRO A 39 -10.12 -6.16 -39.04
CA PRO A 39 -10.65 -5.52 -37.83
C PRO A 39 -9.51 -5.07 -36.95
N PRO A 40 -9.66 -3.94 -36.22
CA PRO A 40 -8.68 -3.51 -35.26
C PRO A 40 -8.43 -4.63 -34.25
N GLY A 41 -7.18 -4.97 -34.05
CA GLY A 41 -6.77 -5.94 -33.02
C GLY A 41 -7.27 -5.48 -31.64
N PRO A 42 -7.47 -6.42 -30.71
CA PRO A 42 -7.81 -6.05 -29.35
C PRO A 42 -6.78 -5.06 -28.79
N PRO A 43 -7.19 -4.09 -27.94
CA PRO A 43 -6.27 -3.15 -27.35
C PRO A 43 -5.17 -3.93 -26.62
N SER A 44 -3.91 -3.54 -26.88
CA SER A 44 -2.76 -4.13 -26.20
C SER A 44 -2.93 -3.92 -24.71
N THR A 45 -3.10 -5.02 -23.95
CA THR A 45 -3.04 -5.02 -22.49
C THR A 45 -1.71 -4.39 -22.07
N PRO A 46 -1.69 -3.46 -21.11
CA PRO A 46 -0.46 -2.96 -20.57
C PRO A 46 0.36 -4.15 -20.06
N SER A 47 1.58 -4.27 -20.54
CA SER A 47 2.51 -5.29 -20.08
C SER A 47 2.87 -4.95 -18.64
N SER A 48 2.39 -5.73 -17.68
CA SER A 48 2.90 -5.69 -16.32
C SER A 48 4.38 -6.06 -16.39
N SER A 49 5.25 -5.09 -16.17
CA SER A 49 6.70 -5.24 -16.22
C SER A 49 7.28 -5.64 -14.86
N ALA A 50 6.61 -6.53 -14.12
CA ALA A 50 7.23 -7.11 -12.93
C ALA A 50 8.60 -7.70 -13.28
N PRO A 51 9.66 -7.42 -12.51
CA PRO A 51 10.99 -7.96 -12.77
C PRO A 51 10.94 -9.49 -12.90
N PRO A 52 11.78 -10.09 -13.73
CA PRO A 52 11.84 -11.54 -13.86
C PRO A 52 12.00 -12.22 -12.49
N ALA A 53 11.32 -13.34 -12.26
CA ALA A 53 11.33 -14.05 -10.98
C ALA A 53 12.74 -14.37 -10.43
N VAL A 54 13.74 -14.53 -11.31
CA VAL A 54 15.15 -14.73 -10.93
C VAL A 54 15.75 -13.46 -10.31
N MET A 55 15.44 -12.27 -10.84
CA MET A 55 15.90 -11.00 -10.28
C MET A 55 15.23 -10.71 -8.93
N GLN A 56 13.94 -11.00 -8.80
CA GLN A 56 13.20 -10.90 -7.53
C GLN A 56 13.80 -11.83 -6.46
N ALA A 57 14.18 -13.06 -6.81
CA ALA A 57 14.79 -14.01 -5.89
C ALA A 57 16.21 -13.60 -5.45
N GLN A 58 16.99 -12.92 -6.30
CA GLN A 58 18.30 -12.37 -5.92
C GLN A 58 18.17 -11.15 -5.02
N GLN A 59 17.20 -10.27 -5.28
CA GLN A 59 16.91 -9.09 -4.47
C GLN A 59 16.44 -9.48 -3.06
N ALA A 60 15.61 -10.52 -2.92
CA ALA A 60 15.11 -10.99 -1.64
C ALA A 60 16.20 -11.42 -0.63
N ASN A 61 17.41 -11.73 -1.09
CA ASN A 61 18.54 -12.14 -0.24
C ASN A 61 19.58 -11.02 -0.03
N THR A 62 19.38 -9.84 -0.61
CA THR A 62 20.27 -8.69 -0.41
C THR A 62 19.90 -8.00 0.89
N PRO A 63 20.86 -7.74 1.80
CA PRO A 63 20.58 -6.95 3.01
C PRO A 63 20.07 -5.56 2.64
N VAL A 64 19.02 -5.13 3.30
CA VAL A 64 18.47 -3.76 3.16
C VAL A 64 19.38 -2.80 3.90
N ASP A 65 19.83 -1.72 3.23
CA ASP A 65 20.60 -0.67 3.89
C ASP A 65 19.67 0.14 4.81
N PRO A 66 20.00 0.31 6.10
CA PRO A 66 19.21 1.15 7.00
C PRO A 66 19.06 2.62 6.55
N ALA A 67 19.90 3.10 5.63
CA ALA A 67 19.82 4.46 5.12
C ALA A 67 18.55 4.70 4.31
N ILE A 68 18.12 3.75 3.46
CA ILE A 68 16.88 3.87 2.70
C ILE A 68 15.67 3.87 3.64
N VAL A 69 15.63 2.96 4.62
CA VAL A 69 14.56 2.89 5.63
C VAL A 69 14.46 4.19 6.43
N THR A 70 15.61 4.79 6.77
CA THR A 70 15.66 6.08 7.47
C THR A 70 15.13 7.21 6.61
N ALA A 71 15.47 7.23 5.32
CA ALA A 71 14.98 8.22 4.36
C ALA A 71 13.47 8.09 4.17
N ASP A 72 12.98 6.89 3.88
CA ASP A 72 11.56 6.63 3.61
C ASP A 72 10.68 6.91 4.83
N ASN A 73 11.11 6.50 6.03
CA ASN A 73 10.39 6.79 7.27
C ASN A 73 10.42 8.29 7.61
N THR A 74 11.51 9.00 7.33
CA THR A 74 11.61 10.45 7.56
C THR A 74 10.68 11.20 6.61
N PHE A 75 10.74 10.88 5.32
CA PHE A 75 9.83 11.42 4.31
C PHE A 75 8.37 11.13 4.67
N GLY A 76 8.08 9.86 4.95
CA GLY A 76 6.73 9.40 5.25
C GLY A 76 6.11 10.09 6.46
N LEU A 77 6.89 10.26 7.52
CA LEU A 77 6.41 10.97 8.72
C LEU A 77 6.18 12.46 8.45
N ASN A 78 7.09 13.13 7.71
CA ASN A 78 6.91 14.53 7.32
C ASN A 78 5.65 14.72 6.44
N LEU A 79 5.43 13.81 5.48
CA LEU A 79 4.23 13.84 4.63
C LEU A 79 2.96 13.60 5.46
N PHE A 80 2.97 12.60 6.34
CA PHE A 80 1.85 12.32 7.23
C PHE A 80 1.50 13.49 8.14
N GLN A 81 2.49 14.12 8.75
CA GLN A 81 2.31 15.30 9.59
C GLN A 81 1.70 16.47 8.82
N ASN A 82 2.18 16.70 7.59
CA ASN A 82 1.64 17.74 6.72
C ASN A 82 0.16 17.48 6.40
N LEU A 83 -0.18 16.26 5.98
CA LEU A 83 -1.55 15.85 5.66
C LEU A 83 -2.47 15.85 6.88
N ASN A 84 -1.97 15.45 8.05
CA ASN A 84 -2.73 15.42 9.30
C ASN A 84 -2.93 16.83 9.91
N SER A 85 -2.11 17.78 9.51
CA SER A 85 -2.19 19.16 10.01
C SER A 85 -3.50 19.82 9.55
N GLY A 86 -4.44 19.99 10.47
CA GLY A 86 -5.76 20.56 10.17
C GLY A 86 -6.77 19.57 9.58
N ALA A 87 -6.44 18.29 9.49
CA ALA A 87 -7.40 17.28 9.08
C ALA A 87 -8.51 17.11 10.12
N ALA A 88 -9.77 17.10 9.64
CA ALA A 88 -10.94 16.91 10.49
C ALA A 88 -11.34 15.43 10.64
N GLY A 89 -10.80 14.54 9.83
CA GLY A 89 -11.13 13.12 9.77
C GLY A 89 -9.90 12.22 9.82
N ASN A 90 -10.13 10.94 9.54
CA ASN A 90 -9.07 9.96 9.48
C ASN A 90 -8.08 10.29 8.35
N VAL A 91 -6.79 10.15 8.62
CA VAL A 91 -5.72 10.23 7.63
C VAL A 91 -4.97 8.91 7.66
N ALA A 92 -4.72 8.34 6.49
CA ALA A 92 -3.96 7.10 6.36
C ALA A 92 -3.11 7.15 5.09
N ILE A 93 -1.81 7.00 5.21
CA ILE A 93 -0.90 6.96 4.07
C ILE A 93 -0.02 5.72 4.11
N ALA A 94 0.56 5.39 2.96
CA ALA A 94 1.57 4.36 2.82
C ALA A 94 2.92 5.00 2.46
N PRO A 95 3.77 5.33 3.45
CA PRO A 95 5.02 6.07 3.24
C PRO A 95 5.93 5.46 2.18
N ILE A 96 6.25 4.18 2.34
CA ILE A 96 7.12 3.43 1.42
C ILE A 96 6.63 3.49 -0.03
N SER A 97 5.32 3.36 -0.22
CA SER A 97 4.72 3.31 -1.54
C SER A 97 4.86 4.65 -2.26
N VAL A 98 4.58 5.77 -1.58
CA VAL A 98 4.78 7.12 -2.11
C VAL A 98 6.26 7.42 -2.33
N ALA A 99 7.13 7.04 -1.39
CA ALA A 99 8.57 7.23 -1.53
C ALA A 99 9.09 6.55 -2.79
N MET A 100 8.79 5.27 -3.00
CA MET A 100 9.22 4.52 -4.20
C MET A 100 8.70 5.15 -5.49
N ALA A 101 7.43 5.57 -5.55
CA ALA A 101 6.87 6.23 -6.73
C ALA A 101 7.62 7.51 -7.11
N LEU A 102 7.98 8.32 -6.11
CA LEU A 102 8.76 9.54 -6.32
C LEU A 102 10.23 9.24 -6.65
N GLN A 103 10.82 8.20 -6.06
CA GLN A 103 12.21 7.79 -6.33
C GLN A 103 12.38 7.26 -7.76
N ILE A 104 11.35 6.63 -8.34
CA ILE A 104 11.33 6.26 -9.77
C ILE A 104 11.52 7.50 -10.63
N VAL A 105 10.70 8.53 -10.45
CA VAL A 105 10.78 9.75 -11.27
C VAL A 105 11.97 10.63 -10.90
N TYR A 106 12.52 10.51 -9.70
CA TYR A 106 13.79 11.13 -9.28
C TYR A 106 14.95 10.73 -10.19
N ASN A 107 14.97 9.48 -10.66
CA ASN A 107 15.98 8.99 -11.61
C ASN A 107 15.98 9.76 -12.94
N GLY A 108 14.87 10.39 -13.31
CA GLY A 108 14.78 11.20 -14.51
C GLY A 108 14.83 12.70 -14.26
N ALA A 109 14.87 13.13 -13.01
CA ALA A 109 14.86 14.53 -12.61
C ALA A 109 16.22 15.20 -12.78
N ALA A 110 16.22 16.51 -13.02
CA ALA A 110 17.42 17.33 -13.10
C ALA A 110 17.23 18.70 -12.43
N GLY A 111 18.34 19.37 -12.12
CA GLY A 111 18.34 20.74 -11.62
C GLY A 111 17.56 20.94 -10.33
N ALA A 112 16.67 21.94 -10.30
CA ALA A 112 15.87 22.28 -9.12
C ALA A 112 14.86 21.18 -8.75
N SER A 113 14.29 20.48 -9.74
CA SER A 113 13.41 19.33 -9.49
C SER A 113 14.15 18.23 -8.72
N GLN A 114 15.32 17.84 -9.18
CA GLN A 114 16.12 16.80 -8.53
C GLN A 114 16.53 17.21 -7.12
N GLN A 115 16.95 18.45 -6.90
CA GLN A 115 17.33 18.96 -5.58
C GLN A 115 16.15 18.98 -4.61
N GLY A 116 14.99 19.48 -5.04
CA GLY A 116 13.79 19.53 -4.23
C GLY A 116 13.29 18.12 -3.86
N MET A 117 13.34 17.19 -4.81
CA MET A 117 12.98 15.79 -4.57
C MET A 117 13.95 15.12 -3.59
N ALA A 118 15.26 15.28 -3.76
CA ALA A 118 16.26 14.71 -2.85
C ALA A 118 16.06 15.21 -1.40
N GLN A 119 15.78 16.50 -1.25
CA GLN A 119 15.52 17.10 0.06
C GLN A 119 14.23 16.56 0.69
N THR A 120 13.15 16.53 -0.07
CA THR A 120 11.83 16.06 0.40
C THR A 120 11.87 14.58 0.75
N LEU A 121 12.51 13.75 -0.06
CA LEU A 121 12.69 12.31 0.15
C LEU A 121 13.76 11.99 1.22
N ALA A 122 14.38 13.02 1.81
CA ALA A 122 15.40 12.87 2.85
C ALA A 122 16.59 11.97 2.43
N LEU A 123 16.97 11.97 1.14
CA LEU A 123 17.98 11.05 0.59
C LEU A 123 19.38 11.26 1.17
N GLY A 124 19.67 12.43 1.76
CA GLY A 124 20.96 12.71 2.39
C GLY A 124 22.12 12.58 1.41
N SER A 125 23.02 11.63 1.69
CA SER A 125 24.20 11.33 0.86
C SER A 125 24.03 10.12 -0.05
N LEU A 126 22.84 9.50 -0.11
CA LEU A 126 22.58 8.36 -1.00
C LEU A 126 22.79 8.79 -2.46
N SER A 127 23.65 8.05 -3.17
CA SER A 127 23.74 8.22 -4.62
C SER A 127 22.50 7.63 -5.29
N THR A 128 22.21 8.07 -6.52
CA THR A 128 21.09 7.49 -7.29
C THR A 128 21.26 5.97 -7.50
N GLN A 129 22.52 5.49 -7.63
CA GLN A 129 22.76 4.05 -7.78
C GLN A 129 22.51 3.30 -6.47
N ASP A 130 22.93 3.82 -5.33
CA ASP A 130 22.66 3.21 -4.02
C ASP A 130 21.17 3.22 -3.74
N LEU A 131 20.46 4.35 -4.00
CA LEU A 131 19.02 4.46 -3.90
C LEU A 131 18.30 3.35 -4.68
N ASN A 132 18.71 3.11 -5.93
CA ASN A 132 18.10 2.08 -6.77
C ASN A 132 18.37 0.66 -6.23
N ASN A 133 19.61 0.39 -5.84
CA ASN A 133 20.00 -0.91 -5.27
C ASN A 133 19.24 -1.20 -3.97
N ASP A 134 19.16 -0.22 -3.10
CA ASP A 134 18.52 -0.34 -1.78
C ASP A 134 17.01 -0.50 -1.90
N ASN A 135 16.37 0.21 -2.85
CA ASN A 135 14.95 -0.01 -3.17
C ASN A 135 14.67 -1.41 -3.69
N ALA A 136 15.52 -1.92 -4.59
CA ALA A 136 15.38 -3.27 -5.09
C ALA A 136 15.54 -4.31 -3.96
N ALA A 137 16.50 -4.10 -3.05
CA ALA A 137 16.70 -4.96 -1.88
C ALA A 137 15.49 -4.89 -0.92
N LEU A 138 14.96 -3.68 -0.66
CA LEU A 138 13.80 -3.47 0.20
C LEU A 138 12.54 -4.14 -0.37
N GLN A 139 12.24 -3.92 -1.66
CA GLN A 139 11.13 -4.59 -2.35
C GLN A 139 11.30 -6.12 -2.28
N GLY A 140 12.49 -6.63 -2.60
CA GLY A 140 12.79 -8.06 -2.53
C GLY A 140 12.58 -8.65 -1.13
N SER A 141 12.99 -7.93 -0.10
CA SER A 141 12.78 -8.32 1.30
C SER A 141 11.30 -8.36 1.69
N LEU A 142 10.48 -7.49 1.11
CA LEU A 142 9.04 -7.40 1.38
C LEU A 142 8.19 -8.33 0.52
N LEU A 143 8.78 -9.00 -0.48
CA LEU A 143 8.09 -10.02 -1.26
C LEU A 143 7.84 -11.26 -0.38
N ASN A 144 6.56 -11.63 -0.22
CA ASN A 144 6.13 -12.78 0.56
C ASN A 144 6.75 -12.81 1.97
N PRO A 145 6.59 -11.75 2.76
CA PRO A 145 7.25 -11.61 4.06
C PRO A 145 6.79 -12.69 5.06
N ASP A 146 5.59 -13.22 4.86
CA ASP A 146 4.93 -14.21 5.70
C ASP A 146 3.83 -14.93 4.91
N PRO A 147 3.62 -16.26 5.09
CA PRO A 147 2.53 -16.97 4.39
C PRO A 147 1.11 -16.46 4.70
N LEU A 148 0.93 -15.81 5.86
CA LEU A 148 -0.36 -15.25 6.31
C LEU A 148 -0.47 -13.74 6.01
N VAL A 149 0.50 -13.19 5.27
CA VAL A 149 0.51 -11.77 4.89
C VAL A 149 0.75 -11.61 3.40
N GLN A 150 -0.18 -10.97 2.73
CA GLN A 150 -0.06 -10.52 1.35
C GLN A 150 0.22 -9.01 1.34
N LEU A 151 1.31 -8.63 0.70
CA LEU A 151 1.69 -7.24 0.51
C LEU A 151 2.00 -7.01 -0.97
N THR A 152 1.34 -6.04 -1.58
CA THR A 152 1.61 -5.58 -2.95
C THR A 152 1.84 -4.08 -2.92
N ILE A 153 2.98 -3.64 -3.43
CA ILE A 153 3.30 -2.22 -3.64
C ILE A 153 3.37 -2.02 -5.15
N ALA A 154 2.47 -1.22 -5.70
CA ALA A 154 2.41 -0.99 -7.14
C ALA A 154 2.53 0.50 -7.46
N ASN A 155 3.46 0.81 -8.35
CA ASN A 155 3.79 2.15 -8.79
C ASN A 155 3.57 2.29 -10.29
N SER A 156 3.11 3.46 -10.73
CA SER A 156 2.93 3.74 -12.14
C SER A 156 3.16 5.21 -12.48
N LEU A 157 3.69 5.41 -13.68
CA LEU A 157 3.84 6.71 -14.32
C LEU A 157 2.99 6.72 -15.60
N TRP A 158 2.06 7.64 -15.68
CA TRP A 158 1.15 7.81 -16.82
C TRP A 158 1.47 9.11 -17.56
N MET A 159 1.68 9.02 -18.89
CA MET A 159 2.02 10.13 -19.75
C MET A 159 1.53 9.85 -21.18
N HIS A 160 1.43 10.88 -22.03
CA HIS A 160 1.07 10.67 -23.44
C HIS A 160 2.24 10.06 -24.22
N LEU A 161 2.17 8.76 -24.50
CA LEU A 161 3.24 8.00 -25.16
C LEU A 161 3.36 8.29 -26.67
N ASP A 162 2.32 8.79 -27.31
CA ASP A 162 2.34 9.25 -28.71
C ASP A 162 3.14 10.55 -28.88
N ALA A 163 3.13 11.40 -27.87
CA ALA A 163 3.84 12.69 -27.85
C ALA A 163 5.25 12.60 -27.25
N ASN A 164 5.54 11.57 -26.44
CA ASN A 164 6.77 11.45 -25.69
C ASN A 164 7.38 10.07 -25.85
N THR A 165 8.65 10.03 -26.22
CA THR A 165 9.42 8.78 -26.22
C THR A 165 10.13 8.65 -24.89
N VAL A 166 9.75 7.66 -24.09
CA VAL A 166 10.45 7.32 -22.85
C VAL A 166 11.86 6.85 -23.19
N PRO A 167 12.92 7.46 -22.67
CA PRO A 167 14.28 7.03 -22.95
C PRO A 167 14.52 5.56 -22.53
N ALA A 168 15.19 4.78 -23.39
CA ALA A 168 15.46 3.37 -23.12
C ALA A 168 16.23 3.15 -21.81
N ALA A 169 17.11 4.08 -21.45
CA ALA A 169 17.86 4.01 -20.18
C ALA A 169 16.92 4.08 -18.96
N PHE A 170 15.88 4.91 -19.00
CA PHE A 170 14.89 4.99 -17.94
C PHE A 170 14.08 3.68 -17.85
N THR A 171 13.57 3.19 -18.99
CA THR A 171 12.84 1.92 -19.02
C THR A 171 13.67 0.76 -18.48
N GLN A 172 14.97 0.70 -18.84
CA GLN A 172 15.88 -0.33 -18.34
C GLN A 172 16.12 -0.18 -16.83
N MET A 173 16.32 1.02 -16.34
CA MET A 173 16.47 1.32 -14.91
C MET A 173 15.21 0.87 -14.15
N ASP A 174 14.03 1.29 -14.60
CA ASP A 174 12.77 0.92 -13.97
C ASP A 174 12.56 -0.60 -13.93
N GLN A 175 12.74 -1.29 -15.05
CA GLN A 175 12.64 -2.76 -15.12
C GLN A 175 13.64 -3.47 -14.21
N THR A 176 14.80 -2.87 -13.95
CA THR A 176 15.85 -3.48 -13.15
C THR A 176 15.59 -3.35 -11.66
N TYR A 177 15.07 -2.21 -11.22
CA TYR A 177 15.05 -1.85 -9.81
C TYR A 177 13.66 -1.67 -9.20
N TYR A 178 12.64 -1.30 -10.00
CA TYR A 178 11.33 -0.92 -9.48
C TYR A 178 10.18 -1.75 -10.06
N GLY A 179 10.21 -2.06 -11.34
CA GLY A 179 9.13 -2.76 -12.02
C GLY A 179 7.83 -1.97 -12.10
N ALA A 180 7.92 -0.65 -12.15
CA ALA A 180 6.74 0.18 -12.24
C ALA A 180 6.07 0.13 -13.62
N THR A 181 4.79 0.40 -13.67
CA THR A 181 4.04 0.50 -14.92
C THR A 181 4.23 1.89 -15.53
N VAL A 182 4.74 1.95 -16.77
CA VAL A 182 4.69 3.16 -17.59
C VAL A 182 3.52 3.05 -18.54
N GLY A 183 2.49 3.88 -18.37
CA GLY A 183 1.21 3.79 -19.08
C GLY A 183 0.87 5.04 -19.89
N ASP A 184 -0.09 4.88 -20.83
CA ASP A 184 -0.56 5.96 -21.68
C ASP A 184 -1.77 6.69 -21.08
N LEU A 185 -1.67 8.02 -20.95
CA LEU A 185 -2.77 8.89 -20.50
C LEU A 185 -3.92 9.01 -21.52
N ALA A 186 -3.74 8.61 -22.77
CA ALA A 186 -4.79 8.72 -23.79
C ALA A 186 -6.09 7.99 -23.40
N GLY A 187 -6.01 6.95 -22.56
CA GLY A 187 -7.16 6.20 -22.05
C GLY A 187 -7.62 6.59 -20.64
N ALA A 188 -7.04 7.63 -20.03
CA ALA A 188 -7.39 8.03 -18.65
C ALA A 188 -8.79 8.70 -18.59
N PRO A 189 -9.53 8.49 -17.47
CA PRO A 189 -9.11 7.78 -16.26
C PRO A 189 -9.33 6.27 -16.30
N ALA A 190 -9.94 5.71 -17.35
CA ALA A 190 -10.40 4.32 -17.35
C ALA A 190 -9.26 3.29 -17.21
N ASN A 191 -8.18 3.46 -17.99
CA ASN A 191 -7.02 2.56 -17.95
C ASN A 191 -6.27 2.64 -16.60
N VAL A 192 -6.10 3.85 -16.04
CA VAL A 192 -5.46 4.06 -14.73
C VAL A 192 -6.30 3.39 -13.63
N ASN A 193 -7.61 3.62 -13.62
CA ASN A 193 -8.50 3.04 -12.62
C ASN A 193 -8.60 1.51 -12.76
N SER A 194 -8.55 0.97 -13.99
CA SER A 194 -8.49 -0.47 -14.23
C SER A 194 -7.19 -1.08 -13.69
N TRP A 195 -6.06 -0.41 -13.90
CA TRP A 195 -4.78 -0.83 -13.35
C TRP A 195 -4.82 -0.85 -11.81
N VAL A 196 -5.28 0.22 -11.18
CA VAL A 196 -5.42 0.31 -9.71
C VAL A 196 -6.30 -0.83 -9.17
N SER A 197 -7.43 -1.10 -9.82
CA SER A 197 -8.33 -2.19 -9.41
C SER A 197 -7.65 -3.55 -9.49
N THR A 198 -6.84 -3.77 -10.52
CA THR A 198 -6.08 -5.02 -10.69
C THR A 198 -5.02 -5.18 -9.61
N GLU A 199 -4.22 -4.15 -9.36
CA GLU A 199 -3.12 -4.19 -8.38
C GLU A 199 -3.61 -4.29 -6.92
N THR A 200 -4.89 -3.98 -6.67
CA THR A 200 -5.48 -4.01 -5.32
C THR A 200 -6.57 -5.07 -5.15
N ASP A 201 -6.61 -6.10 -6.02
CA ASP A 201 -7.64 -7.16 -5.98
C ASP A 201 -9.08 -6.60 -5.92
N GLY A 202 -9.32 -5.44 -6.55
CA GLY A 202 -10.62 -4.75 -6.55
C GLY A 202 -10.94 -3.94 -5.29
N LEU A 203 -10.06 -3.88 -4.31
CA LEU A 203 -10.26 -3.10 -3.08
C LEU A 203 -10.34 -1.59 -3.38
N ILE A 204 -9.49 -1.12 -4.29
CA ILE A 204 -9.52 0.26 -4.78
C ILE A 204 -9.95 0.24 -6.25
N THR A 205 -11.16 0.68 -6.53
CA THR A 205 -11.72 0.66 -7.89
C THR A 205 -11.49 1.92 -8.68
N SER A 206 -11.03 3.01 -8.04
CA SER A 206 -10.80 4.30 -8.69
C SER A 206 -9.81 5.13 -7.88
N ILE A 207 -8.83 5.73 -8.57
CA ILE A 207 -7.89 6.72 -8.03
C ILE A 207 -8.02 8.05 -8.77
N LEU A 208 -8.25 8.03 -10.08
CA LEU A 208 -8.47 9.23 -10.87
C LEU A 208 -9.96 9.55 -10.97
N PRO A 209 -10.35 10.82 -10.75
CA PRO A 209 -11.72 11.27 -10.98
C PRO A 209 -12.07 11.25 -12.47
N SER A 210 -13.37 11.29 -12.79
CA SER A 210 -13.84 11.45 -14.16
C SER A 210 -13.56 12.87 -14.64
N ALA A 211 -12.51 13.04 -15.43
CA ALA A 211 -12.05 14.32 -15.96
C ALA A 211 -11.41 14.13 -17.35
N ASN A 212 -11.09 15.23 -18.03
CA ASN A 212 -10.36 15.21 -19.28
C ASN A 212 -8.85 15.32 -19.02
N TYR A 213 -8.10 14.30 -19.41
CA TYR A 213 -6.66 14.18 -19.21
C TYR A 213 -5.84 14.56 -20.46
N ALA A 214 -6.46 15.03 -21.56
CA ALA A 214 -5.77 15.33 -22.81
C ALA A 214 -4.68 16.41 -22.70
N SER A 215 -4.79 17.33 -21.74
CA SER A 215 -3.79 18.37 -21.48
C SER A 215 -2.89 18.10 -20.26
N VAL A 216 -3.06 16.97 -19.61
CA VAL A 216 -2.25 16.58 -18.46
C VAL A 216 -0.90 16.06 -18.94
N VAL A 217 0.20 16.55 -18.36
CA VAL A 217 1.56 16.17 -18.81
C VAL A 217 1.91 14.78 -18.32
N ALA A 218 1.80 14.56 -17.02
CA ALA A 218 2.06 13.28 -16.38
C ALA A 218 1.33 13.15 -15.05
N VAL A 219 0.91 11.93 -14.72
CA VAL A 219 0.34 11.54 -13.42
C VAL A 219 1.12 10.37 -12.86
N ILE A 220 1.50 10.47 -11.61
CA ILE A 220 2.01 9.35 -10.83
C ILE A 220 0.82 8.77 -10.06
N ALA A 221 0.55 7.48 -10.23
CA ALA A 221 -0.44 6.76 -9.45
C ALA A 221 0.24 5.65 -8.65
N ASN A 222 -0.03 5.67 -7.36
CA ASN A 222 0.60 4.79 -6.40
C ASN A 222 -0.46 4.13 -5.53
N VAL A 223 -0.39 2.83 -5.41
CA VAL A 223 -1.28 2.02 -4.58
C VAL A 223 -0.50 0.98 -3.80
N ILE A 224 -1.02 0.65 -2.63
CA ILE A 224 -0.54 -0.44 -1.81
C ILE A 224 -1.73 -1.28 -1.36
N TYR A 225 -1.56 -2.58 -1.42
CA TYR A 225 -2.51 -3.56 -0.91
C TYR A 225 -1.84 -4.34 0.22
N PHE A 226 -2.49 -4.41 1.37
CA PHE A 226 -2.04 -5.18 2.51
C PHE A 226 -3.18 -6.03 3.05
N LYS A 227 -2.91 -7.32 3.19
CA LYS A 227 -3.79 -8.28 3.83
C LYS A 227 -2.96 -9.11 4.79
N GLY A 228 -3.18 -8.97 6.09
CA GLY A 228 -2.45 -9.67 7.13
C GLY A 228 -3.37 -10.26 8.18
N GLN A 229 -3.26 -11.56 8.42
CA GLN A 229 -3.91 -12.21 9.55
C GLN A 229 -3.19 -11.85 10.86
N TRP A 230 -3.94 -11.58 11.93
CA TRP A 230 -3.32 -11.46 13.25
C TRP A 230 -2.61 -12.77 13.65
N SER A 231 -1.47 -12.68 14.33
CA SER A 231 -0.82 -13.88 14.91
C SER A 231 -1.73 -14.60 15.91
N THR A 232 -2.65 -13.88 16.53
CA THR A 232 -3.73 -14.39 17.36
C THR A 232 -4.97 -13.56 17.00
N GLU A 233 -5.97 -14.21 16.39
CA GLU A 233 -7.22 -13.56 15.99
C GLU A 233 -8.08 -13.17 17.19
N PHE A 234 -8.86 -12.09 17.06
CA PHE A 234 -9.90 -11.75 18.02
C PHE A 234 -11.08 -12.72 17.87
N ASP A 235 -11.74 -13.06 18.96
CA ASP A 235 -12.98 -13.86 18.91
C ASP A 235 -14.17 -12.98 18.52
N PRO A 236 -14.81 -13.20 17.35
CA PRO A 236 -15.94 -12.40 16.91
C PRO A 236 -17.13 -12.41 17.90
N SER A 237 -17.26 -13.48 18.72
CA SER A 237 -18.32 -13.57 19.74
C SER A 237 -18.12 -12.61 20.91
N LEU A 238 -16.91 -12.08 21.08
CA LEU A 238 -16.56 -11.09 22.10
C LEU A 238 -16.65 -9.64 21.60
N THR A 239 -16.85 -9.44 20.29
CA THR A 239 -17.04 -8.09 19.72
C THR A 239 -18.39 -7.55 20.16
N ALA A 240 -18.38 -6.37 20.80
CA ALA A 240 -19.58 -5.74 21.31
C ALA A 240 -19.60 -4.23 21.02
N ALA A 241 -20.79 -3.64 20.95
CA ALA A 241 -20.92 -2.20 20.80
C ALA A 241 -20.39 -1.47 22.03
N ALA A 242 -19.48 -0.51 21.84
CA ALA A 242 -18.92 0.31 22.91
C ALA A 242 -18.79 1.78 22.47
N PRO A 243 -18.77 2.73 23.40
CA PRO A 243 -18.57 4.14 23.06
C PRO A 243 -17.12 4.41 22.63
N PHE A 244 -16.97 5.25 21.60
CA PHE A 244 -15.71 5.85 21.20
C PHE A 244 -15.86 7.37 21.24
N THR A 245 -14.95 8.05 21.93
CA THR A 245 -14.96 9.50 22.10
C THR A 245 -14.28 10.18 20.91
N LEU A 246 -15.00 11.01 20.18
CA LEU A 246 -14.44 11.78 19.05
C LEU A 246 -13.60 12.96 19.52
N MET A 247 -12.90 13.62 18.57
CA MET A 247 -12.03 14.78 18.86
C MET A 247 -12.81 15.97 19.47
N ASP A 248 -14.10 16.09 19.18
CA ASP A 248 -14.99 17.14 19.74
C ASP A 248 -15.62 16.79 21.10
N GLY A 249 -15.27 15.60 21.64
CA GLY A 249 -15.79 15.10 22.91
C GLY A 249 -17.15 14.39 22.80
N THR A 250 -17.76 14.31 21.61
CA THR A 250 -18.97 13.52 21.41
C THR A 250 -18.64 12.03 21.34
N HIS A 251 -19.64 11.15 21.50
CA HIS A 251 -19.47 9.71 21.49
C HIS A 251 -20.20 9.09 20.31
N VAL A 252 -19.56 8.13 19.66
CA VAL A 252 -20.16 7.22 18.67
C VAL A 252 -20.10 5.80 19.19
N SER A 253 -21.08 4.97 18.81
CA SER A 253 -21.07 3.55 19.13
C SER A 253 -20.35 2.79 18.03
N VAL A 254 -19.31 2.02 18.39
CA VAL A 254 -18.49 1.26 17.45
C VAL A 254 -18.43 -0.21 17.85
N PRO A 255 -18.26 -1.15 16.88
CA PRO A 255 -17.97 -2.55 17.21
C PRO A 255 -16.57 -2.66 17.80
N MET A 256 -16.48 -2.90 19.11
CA MET A 256 -15.23 -3.04 19.85
C MET A 256 -14.88 -4.52 19.98
N MET A 257 -13.74 -4.91 19.45
CA MET A 257 -13.16 -6.24 19.59
C MET A 257 -12.43 -6.35 20.90
N HIS A 258 -12.45 -7.52 21.54
CA HIS A 258 -11.79 -7.80 22.82
C HIS A 258 -10.91 -9.03 22.74
N GLN A 259 -9.68 -8.95 23.28
CA GLN A 259 -8.77 -10.06 23.31
C GLN A 259 -7.86 -10.00 24.54
N SER A 260 -7.57 -11.17 25.12
CA SER A 260 -6.47 -11.35 26.07
C SER A 260 -5.40 -12.22 25.42
N ALA A 261 -4.24 -11.64 25.12
CA ALA A 261 -3.15 -12.31 24.42
C ALA A 261 -1.78 -11.77 24.87
N THR A 262 -0.72 -12.31 24.29
CA THR A 262 0.65 -11.80 24.52
C THR A 262 0.96 -10.68 23.52
N TYR A 263 1.32 -9.54 24.05
CA TYR A 263 1.64 -8.32 23.29
C TYR A 263 2.98 -7.73 23.71
N GLY A 264 3.57 -6.91 22.85
CA GLY A 264 4.52 -5.89 23.25
C GLY A 264 3.77 -4.65 23.72
N TYR A 265 4.02 -4.15 24.92
CA TYR A 265 3.34 -3.00 25.50
C TYR A 265 4.34 -1.99 26.08
N LEU A 266 4.01 -0.72 25.94
CA LEU A 266 4.76 0.39 26.54
C LEU A 266 3.79 1.38 27.19
N GLN A 267 3.99 1.67 28.46
CA GLN A 267 3.43 2.85 29.11
C GLN A 267 4.42 4.01 28.94
N GLY A 268 4.09 4.95 28.08
CA GLY A 268 4.84 6.21 27.94
C GLY A 268 4.48 7.24 28.99
N ALA A 269 5.07 8.41 28.90
CA ALA A 269 4.79 9.51 29.85
C ALA A 269 3.39 10.10 29.69
N ASN A 270 2.85 10.10 28.47
CA ASN A 270 1.55 10.68 28.10
C ASN A 270 0.84 9.89 26.99
N PHE A 271 1.17 8.60 26.86
CA PHE A 271 0.57 7.69 25.88
C PHE A 271 0.72 6.24 26.33
N GLN A 272 -0.06 5.37 25.72
CA GLN A 272 0.11 3.93 25.75
C GLN A 272 0.37 3.42 24.34
N ALA A 273 1.23 2.40 24.21
CA ALA A 273 1.50 1.77 22.92
C ALA A 273 1.40 0.25 23.02
N VAL A 274 0.84 -0.38 22.01
CA VAL A 274 0.74 -1.83 21.89
C VAL A 274 1.17 -2.26 20.50
N ARG A 275 1.98 -3.33 20.43
CA ARG A 275 2.37 -4.00 19.19
C ARG A 275 1.54 -5.26 19.02
N ILE A 276 0.81 -5.35 17.91
CA ILE A 276 -0.06 -6.47 17.54
C ILE A 276 0.57 -7.15 16.32
N PRO A 277 1.11 -8.37 16.43
CA PRO A 277 1.81 -9.02 15.34
C PRO A 277 0.85 -9.63 14.31
N TYR A 278 1.28 -9.64 13.04
CA TYR A 278 0.67 -10.39 11.96
C TYR A 278 1.43 -11.69 11.69
N GLY A 279 0.73 -12.76 11.30
CA GLY A 279 1.31 -14.03 10.90
C GLY A 279 2.33 -14.56 11.88
N ALA A 280 3.55 -14.84 11.44
CA ALA A 280 4.67 -15.28 12.27
C ALA A 280 5.36 -14.13 13.05
N GLY A 281 4.90 -12.88 12.90
CA GLY A 281 5.34 -11.75 13.70
C GLY A 281 6.44 -10.90 13.10
N ARG A 282 6.80 -11.09 11.82
CA ARG A 282 7.70 -10.17 11.11
C ARG A 282 7.06 -8.81 10.90
N LEU A 283 5.79 -8.79 10.51
CA LEU A 283 5.01 -7.57 10.36
C LEU A 283 4.14 -7.34 11.59
N SER A 284 3.90 -6.11 11.95
CA SER A 284 3.03 -5.78 13.08
C SER A 284 2.30 -4.46 12.90
N MET A 285 1.16 -4.31 13.59
CA MET A 285 0.52 -3.02 13.82
C MET A 285 1.00 -2.49 15.17
N LEU A 286 1.65 -1.34 15.16
CA LEU A 286 1.93 -0.55 16.35
C LEU A 286 0.79 0.46 16.52
N VAL A 287 0.05 0.36 17.61
CA VAL A 287 -0.97 1.33 17.97
C VAL A 287 -0.45 2.19 19.10
N VAL A 288 -0.63 3.50 18.99
CA VAL A 288 -0.21 4.48 20.00
C VAL A 288 -1.39 5.39 20.31
N MET A 289 -1.87 5.32 21.53
CA MET A 289 -2.98 6.12 22.01
C MET A 289 -2.47 7.15 23.03
N PRO A 290 -2.51 8.45 22.73
CA PRO A 290 -2.19 9.51 23.68
C PRO A 290 -3.16 9.46 24.87
N ASP A 291 -2.72 9.89 26.04
CA ASP A 291 -3.60 9.96 27.21
C ASP A 291 -4.79 10.92 26.98
N ALA A 292 -5.92 10.62 27.60
CA ALA A 292 -7.14 11.41 27.49
C ALA A 292 -6.86 12.90 27.76
N GLY A 293 -7.36 13.77 26.86
CA GLY A 293 -7.11 15.21 26.89
C GLY A 293 -5.86 15.67 26.12
N THR A 294 -5.04 14.74 25.62
CA THR A 294 -3.96 15.08 24.68
C THR A 294 -4.51 15.09 23.25
N SER A 295 -4.33 16.19 22.54
CA SER A 295 -4.73 16.27 21.13
C SER A 295 -3.90 15.32 20.28
N LEU A 296 -4.55 14.42 19.53
CA LEU A 296 -3.87 13.51 18.60
C LEU A 296 -3.06 14.30 17.57
N ASN A 297 -3.60 15.40 17.02
CA ASN A 297 -2.90 16.23 16.03
C ASN A 297 -1.62 16.85 16.62
N SER A 298 -1.65 17.35 17.85
CA SER A 298 -0.46 17.88 18.52
C SER A 298 0.55 16.77 18.83
N PHE A 299 0.07 15.59 19.21
CA PHE A 299 0.92 14.41 19.43
C PHE A 299 1.61 14.00 18.14
N VAL A 300 0.87 13.85 17.04
CA VAL A 300 1.39 13.52 15.71
C VAL A 300 2.42 14.55 15.25
N ALA A 301 2.18 15.85 15.44
CA ALA A 301 3.11 16.92 15.06
C ALA A 301 4.46 16.84 15.78
N SER A 302 4.52 16.20 16.95
CA SER A 302 5.75 16.04 17.73
C SER A 302 6.56 14.78 17.38
N LEU A 303 6.04 13.88 16.56
CA LEU A 303 6.67 12.60 16.27
C LEU A 303 7.94 12.74 15.43
N THR A 304 8.88 11.85 15.68
CA THR A 304 10.07 11.64 14.85
C THR A 304 10.27 10.14 14.60
N PRO A 305 10.95 9.73 13.51
CA PRO A 305 11.27 8.31 13.27
C PRO A 305 12.06 7.70 14.44
N THR A 306 12.97 8.47 15.04
CA THR A 306 13.74 8.04 16.22
C THR A 306 12.84 7.74 17.42
N MET A 307 11.80 8.54 17.66
CA MET A 307 10.84 8.28 18.75
C MET A 307 10.08 6.97 18.51
N LEU A 308 9.53 6.77 17.30
CA LEU A 308 8.81 5.53 16.96
C LEU A 308 9.68 4.29 17.14
N ASN A 309 10.91 4.31 16.63
CA ASN A 309 11.85 3.21 16.77
C ASN A 309 12.27 3.02 18.24
N GLY A 310 12.46 4.11 18.98
CA GLY A 310 12.76 4.09 20.40
C GLY A 310 11.65 3.44 21.23
N TRP A 311 10.38 3.70 20.89
CA TRP A 311 9.23 3.07 21.58
C TRP A 311 9.18 1.57 21.31
N VAL A 312 9.40 1.15 20.07
CA VAL A 312 9.44 -0.26 19.72
C VAL A 312 10.53 -1.00 20.50
N GLY A 313 11.71 -0.40 20.66
CA GLY A 313 12.80 -0.95 21.46
C GLY A 313 12.53 -1.02 22.98
N GLN A 314 11.51 -0.30 23.48
CA GLN A 314 11.12 -0.26 24.90
C GLN A 314 9.90 -1.13 25.21
N LEU A 315 9.26 -1.73 24.21
CA LEU A 315 8.09 -2.59 24.42
C LEU A 315 8.43 -3.77 25.34
N GLN A 316 7.62 -3.98 26.35
CA GLN A 316 7.70 -5.15 27.25
C GLN A 316 6.71 -6.21 26.81
N THR A 317 7.19 -7.43 26.64
CA THR A 317 6.33 -8.56 26.23
C THR A 317 5.61 -9.14 27.46
N GLY A 318 4.29 -9.27 27.36
CA GLY A 318 3.48 -9.86 28.42
C GLY A 318 2.01 -10.03 28.02
N THR A 319 1.26 -10.78 28.84
CA THR A 319 -0.18 -10.94 28.66
C THR A 319 -0.90 -9.63 28.98
N GLY A 320 -1.75 -9.16 28.08
CA GLY A 320 -2.54 -7.95 28.26
C GLY A 320 -3.98 -8.12 27.76
N ASN A 321 -4.87 -7.27 28.24
CA ASN A 321 -6.23 -7.15 27.74
C ASN A 321 -6.29 -5.96 26.80
N LEU A 322 -6.64 -6.21 25.54
CA LEU A 322 -6.78 -5.20 24.50
C LEU A 322 -8.23 -5.12 24.06
N SER A 323 -8.74 -3.88 23.98
CA SER A 323 -10.00 -3.57 23.31
C SER A 323 -9.71 -2.59 22.18
N MET A 324 -10.05 -2.98 20.94
CA MET A 324 -9.78 -2.21 19.73
C MET A 324 -11.02 -2.16 18.83
N PRO A 325 -11.42 -0.98 18.32
CA PRO A 325 -12.55 -0.92 17.39
C PRO A 325 -12.23 -1.60 16.08
N LYS A 326 -13.23 -2.22 15.45
CA LYS A 326 -13.18 -2.49 14.01
C LYS A 326 -13.24 -1.18 13.28
N PHE A 327 -12.47 -1.05 12.19
CA PHE A 327 -12.53 0.14 11.36
C PHE A 327 -12.12 -0.11 9.93
N THR A 328 -12.56 0.77 9.04
CA THR A 328 -12.04 0.91 7.68
C THR A 328 -11.53 2.33 7.51
N ALA A 329 -10.23 2.49 7.35
CA ALA A 329 -9.61 3.77 7.05
C ALA A 329 -9.38 3.88 5.54
N THR A 330 -10.19 4.68 4.87
CA THR A 330 -9.99 5.05 3.47
C THR A 330 -9.46 6.48 3.41
N PHE A 331 -8.36 6.66 2.70
CA PHE A 331 -7.77 7.96 2.45
C PHE A 331 -7.40 8.09 0.98
N GLY A 332 -7.62 9.26 0.39
CA GLY A 332 -7.20 9.54 -0.98
C GLY A 332 -7.03 11.04 -1.16
N ALA A 333 -5.90 11.42 -1.77
CA ALA A 333 -5.56 12.82 -2.01
C ALA A 333 -4.55 12.99 -3.15
N SER A 334 -4.63 14.11 -3.85
CA SER A 334 -3.50 14.65 -4.59
C SER A 334 -2.43 15.12 -3.62
N LEU A 335 -1.20 14.67 -3.83
CA LEU A 335 -0.06 15.00 -2.99
C LEU A 335 0.73 16.21 -3.48
N VAL A 336 0.32 16.89 -4.55
CA VAL A 336 1.05 18.03 -5.13
C VAL A 336 1.26 19.14 -4.09
N GLN A 337 0.20 19.55 -3.37
CA GLN A 337 0.30 20.61 -2.36
C GLN A 337 1.15 20.18 -1.15
N PRO A 338 0.93 19.02 -0.52
CA PRO A 338 1.78 18.53 0.56
C PRO A 338 3.26 18.40 0.17
N LEU A 339 3.55 17.81 -0.99
CA LEU A 339 4.92 17.64 -1.48
C LEU A 339 5.59 18.98 -1.83
N SER A 340 4.83 19.93 -2.39
CA SER A 340 5.32 21.30 -2.63
C SER A 340 5.69 22.00 -1.32
N ALA A 341 4.86 21.84 -0.26
CA ALA A 341 5.12 22.40 1.06
C ALA A 341 6.37 21.78 1.72
N LEU A 342 6.71 20.53 1.38
CA LEU A 342 7.90 19.83 1.84
C LEU A 342 9.17 20.15 1.02
N GLY A 343 9.05 20.90 -0.10
CA GLY A 343 10.20 21.35 -0.89
C GLY A 343 10.21 20.92 -2.35
N MET A 344 9.21 20.16 -2.83
CA MET A 344 9.15 19.66 -4.21
C MET A 344 8.48 20.62 -5.21
N GLN A 345 8.25 21.88 -4.87
CA GLN A 345 7.52 22.81 -5.76
C GLN A 345 8.09 22.82 -7.19
N ALA A 346 9.42 22.82 -7.35
CA ALA A 346 10.08 22.83 -8.64
C ALA A 346 9.94 21.52 -9.45
N ALA A 347 9.24 20.51 -8.95
CA ALA A 347 8.94 19.29 -9.68
C ALA A 347 7.58 19.37 -10.42
N PHE A 348 6.70 20.29 -10.01
CA PHE A 348 5.31 20.32 -10.45
C PHE A 348 5.02 21.38 -11.50
N CYS A 349 4.05 21.08 -12.39
CA CYS A 349 3.53 22.06 -13.34
C CYS A 349 2.72 23.17 -12.60
N PRO A 350 2.79 24.43 -13.03
CA PRO A 350 3.52 24.96 -14.18
C PRO A 350 4.88 25.58 -13.84
N ASP A 351 5.62 25.09 -12.85
CA ASP A 351 6.90 25.68 -12.46
C ASP A 351 7.90 25.66 -13.63
N PRO A 352 8.49 26.81 -14.03
CA PRO A 352 9.41 26.87 -15.17
C PRO A 352 10.77 26.19 -14.89
N GLN A 353 11.07 25.85 -13.63
CA GLN A 353 12.28 25.15 -13.25
C GLN A 353 12.08 23.62 -13.24
N ALA A 354 10.85 23.14 -13.44
CA ALA A 354 10.56 21.72 -13.50
C ALA A 354 11.27 21.07 -14.69
N SER A 355 11.97 19.96 -14.46
CA SER A 355 12.82 19.31 -15.45
C SER A 355 13.01 17.85 -15.17
N PHE A 356 12.59 16.99 -16.11
CA PHE A 356 12.71 15.53 -16.06
C PHE A 356 13.24 14.99 -17.40
N PRO A 357 14.44 15.41 -17.86
CA PRO A 357 14.97 15.01 -19.16
C PRO A 357 15.23 13.50 -19.27
N GLY A 358 15.51 12.83 -18.13
CA GLY A 358 15.72 11.39 -18.11
C GLY A 358 14.45 10.57 -18.40
N ILE A 359 13.25 11.18 -18.29
CA ILE A 359 11.96 10.54 -18.61
C ILE A 359 11.38 11.13 -19.92
N GLY A 360 11.88 12.27 -20.36
CA GLY A 360 11.31 13.02 -21.48
C GLY A 360 10.12 13.91 -21.08
N LEU A 361 9.99 14.27 -19.79
CA LEU A 361 8.94 15.12 -19.26
C LEU A 361 9.46 16.51 -18.89
N THR A 362 8.58 17.52 -18.96
CA THR A 362 8.87 18.87 -18.46
C THR A 362 8.55 19.01 -16.97
N CYS A 363 7.42 18.45 -16.51
CA CYS A 363 6.95 18.57 -15.14
C CYS A 363 6.01 17.42 -14.80
N ILE A 364 5.73 17.22 -13.52
CA ILE A 364 4.68 16.33 -13.02
C ILE A 364 3.41 17.15 -12.79
N GLN A 365 2.28 16.70 -13.33
CA GLN A 365 0.99 17.40 -13.16
C GLN A 365 0.33 17.01 -11.85
N ASP A 366 0.34 15.73 -11.51
CA ASP A 366 -0.30 15.22 -10.31
C ASP A 366 0.41 13.98 -9.73
N VAL A 367 0.22 13.78 -8.44
CA VAL A 367 0.64 12.59 -7.68
C VAL A 367 -0.55 12.14 -6.87
N GLU A 368 -1.22 11.11 -7.34
CA GLU A 368 -2.41 10.56 -6.71
C GLU A 368 -2.06 9.41 -5.79
N HIS A 369 -2.47 9.53 -4.56
CA HIS A 369 -2.28 8.50 -3.54
C HIS A 369 -3.62 8.07 -2.96
N LYS A 370 -3.83 6.77 -2.85
CA LYS A 370 -5.00 6.20 -2.22
C LYS A 370 -4.65 4.94 -1.43
N THR A 371 -5.18 4.88 -0.20
CA THR A 371 -5.03 3.74 0.70
C THR A 371 -6.39 3.30 1.23
N VAL A 372 -6.49 2.00 1.50
CA VAL A 372 -7.58 1.40 2.27
C VAL A 372 -6.95 0.44 3.28
N VAL A 373 -7.28 0.63 4.55
CA VAL A 373 -6.86 -0.25 5.66
C VAL A 373 -8.13 -0.70 6.37
N GLU A 374 -8.45 -1.99 6.25
CA GLU A 374 -9.59 -2.61 6.94
C GLU A 374 -9.08 -3.46 8.09
N VAL A 375 -9.60 -3.23 9.28
CA VAL A 375 -9.21 -3.94 10.51
C VAL A 375 -10.43 -4.61 11.12
N ASP A 376 -10.36 -5.93 11.22
CA ASP A 376 -11.37 -6.77 11.83
C ASP A 376 -10.76 -7.84 12.77
N GLU A 377 -11.57 -8.77 13.22
CA GLU A 377 -11.18 -9.81 14.17
C GLU A 377 -10.11 -10.75 13.62
N SER A 378 -10.08 -10.99 12.32
CA SER A 378 -9.13 -11.89 11.67
C SER A 378 -7.80 -11.21 11.38
N GLY A 379 -7.81 -9.89 11.18
CA GLY A 379 -6.63 -9.15 10.78
C GLY A 379 -6.93 -7.85 10.07
N THR A 380 -6.07 -7.53 9.12
CA THR A 380 -6.30 -6.48 8.14
C THR A 380 -6.65 -7.15 6.82
N VAL A 381 -7.90 -6.95 6.35
CA VAL A 381 -8.51 -7.62 5.19
C VAL A 381 -8.36 -9.15 5.22
N ALA A 382 -9.15 -9.84 6.04
CA ALA A 382 -9.12 -11.31 6.12
C ALA A 382 -10.52 -11.92 6.15
N ALA A 383 -10.66 -13.10 5.53
CA ALA A 383 -11.84 -13.95 5.63
C ALA A 383 -11.39 -15.37 6.00
N GLY A 384 -11.75 -15.83 7.21
CA GLY A 384 -11.62 -17.22 7.64
C GLY A 384 -11.15 -17.37 9.08
N ALA A 385 -12.03 -17.92 9.96
CA ALA A 385 -11.75 -18.12 11.37
C ALA A 385 -11.38 -19.59 11.67
N THR A 386 -10.32 -19.81 12.45
CA THR A 386 -10.04 -21.09 13.10
C THR A 386 -9.89 -20.83 14.59
N THR A 387 -10.85 -21.28 15.41
CA THR A 387 -10.85 -21.06 16.85
C THR A 387 -10.15 -22.22 17.57
N VAL A 388 -9.10 -21.94 18.33
CA VAL A 388 -8.49 -22.88 19.27
C VAL A 388 -8.75 -22.39 20.69
N THR A 389 -9.60 -23.10 21.43
CA THR A 389 -9.90 -22.78 22.83
C THR A 389 -8.92 -23.50 23.75
N LEU A 390 -8.06 -22.77 24.44
CA LEU A 390 -7.22 -23.28 25.53
C LEU A 390 -7.81 -22.83 26.88
N THR A 391 -8.07 -23.78 27.78
CA THR A 391 -8.51 -23.48 29.14
C THR A 391 -7.29 -23.39 30.08
N PRO A 392 -6.95 -22.20 30.60
CA PRO A 392 -5.83 -22.03 31.53
C PRO A 392 -6.25 -22.42 32.97
N THR A 393 -5.35 -23.07 33.70
CA THR A 393 -5.55 -23.46 35.12
C THR A 393 -5.17 -22.38 36.13
N ALA A 394 -4.52 -21.31 35.71
CA ALA A 394 -4.32 -20.05 36.48
C ALA A 394 -4.00 -18.93 35.48
N VAL A 395 -4.75 -17.83 35.48
CA VAL A 395 -4.48 -16.65 34.63
C VAL A 395 -3.60 -15.71 35.46
N PRO A 396 -2.32 -15.45 35.04
CA PRO A 396 -1.51 -14.39 35.65
C PRO A 396 -2.23 -13.03 35.49
N ALA A 397 -2.01 -12.13 36.44
CA ALA A 397 -2.52 -10.78 36.29
C ALA A 397 -2.00 -10.17 34.97
N PRO A 398 -2.84 -9.50 34.17
CA PRO A 398 -2.41 -8.91 32.91
C PRO A 398 -1.39 -7.79 33.16
N LEU A 399 -0.40 -7.69 32.28
CA LEU A 399 0.62 -6.62 32.30
C LEU A 399 -0.06 -5.25 32.12
N PHE A 400 -1.10 -5.20 31.29
CA PHE A 400 -1.86 -4.00 31.01
C PHE A 400 -3.33 -4.32 30.68
N THR A 401 -4.16 -3.28 30.74
CA THR A 401 -5.50 -3.25 30.12
C THR A 401 -5.58 -1.96 29.32
N LEU A 402 -5.77 -2.08 28.01
CA LEU A 402 -5.84 -0.95 27.07
C LEU A 402 -7.14 -1.01 26.31
N SER A 403 -7.91 0.07 26.33
CA SER A 403 -9.09 0.26 25.49
C SER A 403 -8.84 1.45 24.55
N LEU A 404 -8.90 1.19 23.24
CA LEU A 404 -8.77 2.23 22.22
C LEU A 404 -10.13 2.92 22.03
N ASP A 405 -10.53 3.74 22.98
CA ASP A 405 -11.84 4.37 23.08
C ASP A 405 -11.85 5.88 22.74
N HIS A 406 -10.73 6.40 22.25
CA HIS A 406 -10.58 7.77 21.75
C HIS A 406 -9.48 7.83 20.67
N PRO A 407 -9.26 8.97 19.98
CA PRO A 407 -8.34 9.06 18.84
C PRO A 407 -6.94 8.51 19.09
N PHE A 408 -6.47 7.67 18.17
CA PHE A 408 -5.18 7.01 18.25
C PHE A 408 -4.43 7.02 16.92
N LEU A 409 -3.11 6.88 17.00
CA LEU A 409 -2.21 6.63 15.87
C LEU A 409 -2.07 5.12 15.68
N TYR A 410 -1.97 4.67 14.43
CA TYR A 410 -1.52 3.31 14.11
C TYR A 410 -0.46 3.35 13.01
N ALA A 411 0.44 2.37 13.03
CA ALA A 411 1.40 2.15 11.97
C ALA A 411 1.54 0.64 11.70
N ILE A 412 1.49 0.23 10.42
CA ILE A 412 1.85 -1.13 10.01
C ILE A 412 3.31 -1.06 9.57
N ARG A 413 4.14 -1.92 10.15
CA ARG A 413 5.58 -1.88 9.93
C ARG A 413 6.18 -3.27 9.73
N ASP A 414 7.31 -3.32 9.04
CA ASP A 414 8.22 -4.47 9.02
C ASP A 414 9.17 -4.35 10.22
N ASP A 415 9.05 -5.25 11.19
CA ASP A 415 9.89 -5.22 12.39
C ASP A 415 11.33 -5.68 12.12
N GLN A 416 11.59 -6.31 10.98
CA GLN A 416 12.93 -6.71 10.58
C GLN A 416 13.76 -5.53 10.08
N THR A 417 13.19 -4.68 9.25
CA THR A 417 13.88 -3.51 8.67
C THR A 417 13.58 -2.22 9.43
N GLY A 418 12.43 -2.14 10.08
CA GLY A 418 11.89 -0.93 10.68
C GLY A 418 11.07 -0.06 9.71
N GLU A 419 10.85 -0.54 8.49
CA GLU A 419 10.11 0.19 7.44
C GLU A 419 8.65 0.39 7.80
N LEU A 420 8.14 1.62 7.59
CA LEU A 420 6.73 1.98 7.75
C LEU A 420 5.96 1.72 6.46
N LEU A 421 5.15 0.67 6.46
CA LEU A 421 4.27 0.33 5.33
C LEU A 421 3.04 1.24 5.29
N PHE A 422 2.42 1.47 6.44
CA PHE A 422 1.30 2.39 6.62
C PHE A 422 1.45 3.18 7.91
N ILE A 423 0.93 4.39 7.90
CA ILE A 423 0.73 5.20 9.11
C ILE A 423 -0.59 5.94 9.01
N GLY A 424 -1.35 5.96 10.09
CA GLY A 424 -2.66 6.62 10.11
C GLY A 424 -3.05 7.18 11.46
N ALA A 425 -3.84 8.24 11.42
CA ALA A 425 -4.55 8.83 12.55
C ALA A 425 -6.01 8.40 12.49
N MET A 426 -6.47 7.66 13.48
CA MET A 426 -7.85 7.23 13.64
C MET A 426 -8.55 8.18 14.59
N THR A 427 -9.43 9.02 14.04
CA THR A 427 -10.22 10.02 14.78
C THR A 427 -11.68 9.60 14.90
N ASN A 428 -12.14 8.75 13.98
CA ASN A 428 -13.49 8.18 13.97
C ASN A 428 -13.46 6.81 13.30
N PRO A 429 -13.68 5.71 14.01
CA PRO A 429 -13.71 4.35 13.46
C PRO A 429 -15.08 3.90 12.93
N SER A 430 -16.14 4.78 13.01
CA SER A 430 -17.51 4.45 12.56
C SER A 430 -17.70 4.57 11.03
#